data_b0662ed3d6267af7882bf5edb201bf7b
#
_entry.id   b0662ed3d6267af7882bf5edb201bf7b
#
_cell.length_a   1.000
_cell.length_b   1.000
_cell.length_c   1.000
_cell.angle_alpha   90.00
_cell.angle_beta   90.00
_cell.angle_gamma   90.00
#
_symmetry.space_group_name_H-M   'P 1'
#
loop_
_entity.id
_entity.type
_entity.pdbx_description
1 polymer ?
#
loop_
_entity_poly.entity_id
_entity_poly.type
_entity_poly.pdbx_seq_one_letter_code
_entity_poly.pdbx_strand_id
1 'polypeptide(L)'
;MSLDVYLYERVTCPKCECRIDTNHRLYSANITHNLNRMAEAAGIYMHLWRPEEIGIDTAEQLIEPLAEGIRKLLANPKQMRTYNASNGWGMYEHFVPFVQEYLAACTEHPTARVEACR
;
A
#
# COMPACT_ATOMS: atom_id res chain seq x y z
N MET A 1 7.82 -13.23 -8.90
CA MET A 1 6.55 -12.50 -8.94
C MET A 1 6.50 -11.50 -7.80
N SER A 2 5.93 -10.34 -8.07
CA SER A 2 5.97 -9.22 -7.14
C SER A 2 4.71 -8.36 -7.27
N LEU A 3 4.48 -7.55 -6.24
CA LEU A 3 3.46 -6.51 -6.23
C LEU A 3 4.11 -5.17 -6.47
N ASP A 4 3.60 -4.43 -7.45
CA ASP A 4 3.98 -3.04 -7.68
C ASP A 4 2.82 -2.14 -7.26
N VAL A 5 3.11 -1.14 -6.43
CA VAL A 5 2.12 -0.13 -6.04
C VAL A 5 2.54 1.22 -6.59
N TYR A 6 1.56 1.96 -7.08
CA TYR A 6 1.78 3.27 -7.69
C TYR A 6 0.77 4.29 -7.17
N LEU A 7 1.24 5.53 -7.05
CA LEU A 7 0.36 6.69 -6.88
C LEU A 7 0.58 7.59 -8.08
N TYR A 8 -0.52 7.94 -8.77
CA TYR A 8 -0.51 8.83 -9.92
C TYR A 8 -1.19 10.13 -9.57
N GLU A 9 -0.66 11.23 -10.11
CA GLU A 9 -1.25 12.54 -9.93
C GLU A 9 -2.68 12.57 -10.45
N ARG A 10 -3.55 13.22 -9.69
CA ARG A 10 -4.95 13.46 -10.08
C ARG A 10 -5.26 14.92 -9.81
N VAL A 11 -5.68 15.64 -10.85
CA VAL A 11 -6.01 17.06 -10.75
C VAL A 11 -7.51 17.27 -10.85
N THR A 12 -8.00 18.30 -10.13
CA THR A 12 -9.39 18.70 -10.20
C THR A 12 -9.51 19.94 -11.07
N CYS A 13 -10.39 19.87 -12.08
CA CYS A 13 -10.64 21.02 -12.94
C CYS A 13 -11.34 22.13 -12.14
N PRO A 14 -10.80 23.35 -12.11
CA PRO A 14 -11.40 24.44 -11.31
C PRO A 14 -12.75 24.91 -11.82
N LYS A 15 -13.10 24.59 -13.06
CA LYS A 15 -14.38 25.04 -13.66
C LYS A 15 -15.51 24.05 -13.45
N CYS A 16 -15.27 22.75 -13.62
CA CYS A 16 -16.32 21.72 -13.55
C CYS A 16 -16.15 20.77 -12.38
N GLU A 17 -15.10 20.93 -11.56
CA GLU A 17 -14.75 20.06 -10.43
C GLU A 17 -14.54 18.60 -10.86
N CYS A 18 -14.35 18.34 -12.16
CA CYS A 18 -14.05 17.01 -12.66
C CYS A 18 -12.64 16.59 -12.29
N ARG A 19 -12.48 15.33 -11.94
CA ARG A 19 -11.15 14.76 -11.67
C ARG A 19 -10.52 14.34 -12.97
N ILE A 20 -9.26 14.71 -13.15
CA ILE A 20 -8.48 14.36 -14.33
C ILE A 20 -7.33 13.48 -13.88
N ASP A 21 -7.34 12.23 -14.35
CA ASP A 21 -6.25 11.29 -14.09
C ASP A 21 -5.11 11.59 -15.03
N THR A 22 -3.90 11.63 -14.49
CA THR A 22 -2.70 11.85 -15.28
C THR A 22 -1.83 10.59 -15.25
N ASN A 23 -0.82 10.55 -16.11
CA ASN A 23 0.19 9.50 -16.11
C ASN A 23 1.44 9.91 -15.32
N HIS A 24 1.34 11.00 -14.58
CA HIS A 24 2.46 11.46 -13.73
C HIS A 24 2.53 10.63 -12.46
N ARG A 25 3.57 9.80 -12.36
CA ARG A 25 3.80 8.93 -11.22
C ARG A 25 4.42 9.74 -10.09
N LEU A 26 3.74 9.77 -8.95
CA LEU A 26 4.21 10.46 -7.75
C LEU A 26 4.99 9.54 -6.82
N TYR A 27 4.68 8.24 -6.84
CA TYR A 27 5.30 7.26 -5.97
C TYR A 27 5.20 5.87 -6.59
N SER A 28 6.21 5.06 -6.37
CA SER A 28 6.18 3.65 -6.76
C SER A 28 7.02 2.82 -5.78
N ALA A 29 6.58 1.60 -5.54
CA ALA A 29 7.31 0.66 -4.70
C ALA A 29 6.97 -0.77 -5.13
N ASN A 30 7.84 -1.69 -4.75
CA ASN A 30 7.73 -3.10 -5.14
C ASN A 30 8.06 -3.98 -3.95
N ILE A 31 7.26 -5.04 -3.77
CA ILE A 31 7.58 -6.11 -2.81
C ILE A 31 7.22 -7.46 -3.38
N THR A 32 7.80 -8.51 -2.80
CA THR A 32 7.52 -9.88 -3.20
C THR A 32 6.13 -10.32 -2.75
N HIS A 33 5.45 -11.16 -3.54
CA HIS A 33 4.18 -11.77 -3.18
C HIS A 33 4.27 -12.67 -1.94
N ASN A 34 5.47 -13.10 -1.55
CA ASN A 34 5.66 -13.94 -0.36
C ASN A 34 5.22 -13.24 0.93
N LEU A 35 5.01 -11.93 0.90
CA LEU A 35 4.54 -11.15 2.05
C LEU A 35 3.00 -11.09 2.17
N ASN A 36 2.28 -11.77 1.29
CA ASN A 36 0.81 -11.73 1.28
C ASN A 36 0.19 -12.22 2.60
N ARG A 37 0.74 -13.28 3.20
CA ARG A 37 0.23 -13.81 4.47
C ARG A 37 0.45 -12.85 5.63
N MET A 38 1.60 -12.18 5.66
CA MET A 38 1.89 -11.17 6.66
C MET A 38 0.93 -9.98 6.51
N ALA A 39 0.65 -9.58 5.28
CA ALA A 39 -0.33 -8.53 4.98
C ALA A 39 -1.74 -8.91 5.44
N GLU A 40 -2.13 -10.17 5.25
CA GLU A 40 -3.42 -10.67 5.73
C GLU A 40 -3.50 -10.63 7.26
N ALA A 41 -2.42 -11.04 7.93
CA ALA A 41 -2.35 -10.99 9.39
C ALA A 41 -2.45 -9.58 9.94
N ALA A 42 -1.92 -8.60 9.20
CA ALA A 42 -2.01 -7.19 9.55
C ALA A 42 -3.34 -6.55 9.12
N GLY A 43 -4.18 -7.27 8.38
CA GLY A 43 -5.48 -6.79 7.92
C GLY A 43 -5.41 -5.83 6.73
N ILE A 44 -4.32 -5.83 5.99
CA ILE A 44 -4.11 -4.89 4.87
C ILE A 44 -3.83 -5.57 3.54
N TYR A 45 -4.06 -6.88 3.43
CA TYR A 45 -3.84 -7.58 2.17
C TYR A 45 -4.63 -6.97 1.02
N MET A 46 -5.93 -6.79 1.19
CA MET A 46 -6.80 -6.23 0.14
C MET A 46 -6.40 -4.80 -0.20
N HIS A 47 -6.00 -4.03 0.81
CA HIS A 47 -5.58 -2.63 0.62
C HIS A 47 -4.32 -2.51 -0.24
N LEU A 48 -3.42 -3.49 -0.15
CA LEU A 48 -2.16 -3.49 -0.91
C LEU A 48 -2.28 -4.21 -2.24
N TRP A 49 -2.85 -5.42 -2.25
CA TRP A 49 -2.89 -6.28 -3.44
C TRP A 49 -4.11 -6.05 -4.31
N ARG A 50 -5.27 -5.76 -3.70
CA ARG A 50 -6.55 -5.68 -4.42
C ARG A 50 -7.40 -4.47 -4.00
N PRO A 51 -6.83 -3.26 -4.00
CA PRO A 51 -7.58 -2.07 -3.55
C PRO A 51 -8.83 -1.81 -4.38
N GLU A 52 -8.79 -2.10 -5.67
CA GLU A 52 -9.93 -1.92 -6.58
C GLU A 52 -11.13 -2.79 -6.21
N GLU A 53 -10.88 -3.94 -5.55
CA GLU A 53 -11.96 -4.85 -5.16
C GLU A 53 -12.70 -4.40 -3.90
N ILE A 54 -12.13 -3.47 -3.15
CA ILE A 54 -12.75 -2.90 -1.94
C ILE A 54 -13.05 -1.41 -2.07
N GLY A 55 -13.12 -0.93 -3.30
CA GLY A 55 -13.53 0.45 -3.59
C GLY A 55 -12.50 1.51 -3.25
N ILE A 56 -11.23 1.15 -3.16
CA ILE A 56 -10.17 2.12 -2.93
C ILE A 56 -9.68 2.68 -4.26
N ASP A 57 -9.74 3.99 -4.40
CA ASP A 57 -9.40 4.73 -5.61
C ASP A 57 -8.38 5.82 -5.32
N THR A 58 -8.46 6.47 -4.16
CA THR A 58 -7.56 7.56 -3.78
C THR A 58 -6.67 7.18 -2.59
N ALA A 59 -5.50 7.79 -2.54
CA ALA A 59 -4.50 7.52 -1.49
C ALA A 59 -5.05 7.81 -0.08
N GLU A 60 -5.90 8.81 0.07
CA GLU A 60 -6.48 9.15 1.39
C GLU A 60 -7.28 7.98 2.00
N GLN A 61 -7.85 7.12 1.15
CA GLN A 61 -8.60 5.95 1.61
C GLN A 61 -7.69 4.88 2.21
N LEU A 62 -6.39 4.94 1.93
CA LEU A 62 -5.40 3.99 2.47
C LEU A 62 -4.77 4.46 3.77
N ILE A 63 -4.85 5.74 4.10
CA ILE A 63 -4.13 6.31 5.24
C ILE A 63 -4.47 5.59 6.54
N GLU A 64 -5.75 5.52 6.89
CA GLU A 64 -6.18 4.89 8.13
C GLU A 64 -5.95 3.37 8.15
N PRO A 65 -6.32 2.61 7.10
CA PRO A 65 -6.04 1.18 7.08
C PRO A 65 -4.56 0.84 7.18
N LEU A 66 -3.69 1.57 6.49
CA LEU A 66 -2.25 1.31 6.56
C LEU A 66 -1.68 1.66 7.93
N ALA A 67 -2.15 2.74 8.56
CA ALA A 67 -1.74 3.10 9.91
C ALA A 67 -2.14 2.00 10.91
N GLU A 68 -3.34 1.46 10.78
CA GLU A 68 -3.80 0.36 11.62
C GLU A 68 -2.98 -0.91 11.39
N GLY A 69 -2.68 -1.22 10.13
CA GLY A 69 -1.84 -2.36 9.77
C GLY A 69 -0.44 -2.25 10.36
N ILE A 70 0.14 -1.06 10.33
CA ILE A 70 1.46 -0.80 10.93
C ILE A 70 1.41 -1.04 12.44
N ARG A 71 0.35 -0.56 13.13
CA ARG A 71 0.18 -0.80 14.56
C ARG A 71 0.17 -2.30 14.88
N LYS A 72 -0.54 -3.09 14.08
CA LYS A 72 -0.58 -4.55 14.27
C LYS A 72 0.77 -5.19 14.01
N LEU A 73 1.49 -4.75 12.98
CA LEU A 73 2.82 -5.26 12.68
C LEU A 73 3.81 -4.98 13.80
N LEU A 74 3.75 -3.78 14.38
CA LEU A 74 4.67 -3.37 15.45
C LEU A 74 4.27 -3.89 16.82
N ALA A 75 2.98 -4.24 17.01
CA ALA A 75 2.49 -4.73 18.30
C ALA A 75 3.01 -6.13 18.62
N ASN A 76 3.23 -6.97 17.61
CA ASN A 76 3.68 -8.35 17.82
C ASN A 76 4.68 -8.79 16.73
N PRO A 77 5.90 -8.21 16.74
CA PRO A 77 6.89 -8.52 15.72
C PRO A 77 7.26 -10.01 15.66
N LYS A 78 7.32 -10.66 16.82
CA LYS A 78 7.69 -12.06 16.89
C LYS A 78 6.69 -12.94 16.15
N GLN A 79 5.39 -12.68 16.34
CA GLN A 79 4.33 -13.41 15.61
C GLN A 79 4.38 -13.12 14.13
N MET A 80 4.58 -11.86 13.75
CA MET A 80 4.64 -11.47 12.35
C MET A 80 5.82 -12.12 11.63
N ARG A 81 6.94 -12.31 12.31
CA ARG A 81 8.11 -12.99 11.74
C ARG A 81 7.88 -14.46 11.45
N THR A 82 6.83 -15.08 12.01
CA THR A 82 6.49 -16.46 11.66
C THR A 82 6.01 -16.58 10.20
N TYR A 83 5.64 -15.47 9.58
CA TYR A 83 5.25 -15.41 8.17
C TYR A 83 6.44 -15.16 7.23
N ASN A 84 7.65 -14.98 7.76
CA ASN A 84 8.84 -14.80 6.94
C ASN A 84 9.04 -16.00 6.01
N ALA A 85 9.37 -15.72 4.75
CA ALA A 85 9.65 -16.77 3.78
C ALA A 85 10.95 -17.49 4.14
N SER A 86 10.96 -18.82 4.01
CA SER A 86 12.12 -19.65 4.34
C SER A 86 13.34 -19.37 3.44
N ASN A 87 13.11 -18.85 2.23
CA ASN A 87 14.17 -18.53 1.27
C ASN A 87 14.71 -17.10 1.42
N GLY A 88 14.27 -16.35 2.43
CA GLY A 88 14.71 -14.97 2.65
C GLY A 88 14.04 -13.93 1.74
N TRP A 89 13.14 -14.34 0.88
CA TRP A 89 12.39 -13.45 -0.02
C TRP A 89 11.02 -13.18 0.56
N GLY A 90 10.91 -12.12 1.34
CA GLY A 90 9.68 -11.74 2.01
C GLY A 90 9.83 -11.80 3.52
N MET A 91 10.53 -10.80 4.07
CA MET A 91 10.86 -10.72 5.49
C MET A 91 10.11 -9.58 6.14
N TYR A 92 9.80 -9.75 7.43
CA TYR A 92 9.19 -8.70 8.25
C TYR A 92 9.97 -7.39 8.17
N GLU A 93 11.30 -7.48 8.20
CA GLU A 93 12.21 -6.32 8.14
C GLU A 93 12.12 -5.55 6.82
N HIS A 94 11.58 -6.16 5.76
CA HIS A 94 11.35 -5.52 4.47
C HIS A 94 9.93 -4.97 4.37
N PHE A 95 8.97 -5.66 4.98
CA PHE A 95 7.57 -5.31 4.86
C PHE A 95 7.20 -4.05 5.65
N VAL A 96 7.67 -3.94 6.88
CA VAL A 96 7.36 -2.78 7.73
C VAL A 96 7.79 -1.46 7.07
N PRO A 97 9.04 -1.32 6.61
CA PRO A 97 9.43 -0.10 5.91
C PRO A 97 8.61 0.17 4.65
N PHE A 98 8.27 -0.88 3.89
CA PHE A 98 7.44 -0.73 2.70
C PHE A 98 6.09 -0.10 3.03
N VAL A 99 5.41 -0.62 4.07
CA VAL A 99 4.10 -0.10 4.47
C VAL A 99 4.22 1.33 5.02
N GLN A 100 5.26 1.58 5.83
CA GLN A 100 5.51 2.91 6.39
C GLN A 100 5.76 3.95 5.30
N GLU A 101 6.57 3.63 4.31
CA GLU A 101 6.86 4.52 3.19
C GLU A 101 5.62 4.77 2.32
N TYR A 102 4.83 3.73 2.10
CA TYR A 102 3.59 3.85 1.34
C TYR A 102 2.58 4.75 2.08
N LEU A 103 2.45 4.56 3.39
CA LEU A 103 1.60 5.43 4.21
C LEU A 103 2.06 6.89 4.14
N ALA A 104 3.36 7.12 4.23
CA ALA A 104 3.91 8.48 4.12
C ALA A 104 3.59 9.10 2.76
N ALA A 105 3.72 8.33 1.68
CA ALA A 105 3.40 8.79 0.33
C ALA A 105 1.90 9.11 0.19
N CYS A 106 1.04 8.28 0.75
CA CYS A 106 -0.41 8.52 0.74
C CYS A 106 -0.78 9.78 1.52
N THR A 107 -0.10 10.03 2.63
CA THR A 107 -0.32 11.23 3.44
C THR A 107 0.15 12.48 2.71
N GLU A 108 1.24 12.38 1.97
CA GLU A 108 1.78 13.49 1.17
C GLU A 108 0.92 13.78 -0.06
N HIS A 109 0.33 12.74 -0.66
CA HIS A 109 -0.45 12.82 -1.89
C HIS A 109 -1.85 12.23 -1.71
N PRO A 110 -2.70 12.79 -0.83
CA PRO A 110 -3.97 12.15 -0.47
C PRO A 110 -4.98 12.04 -1.62
N THR A 111 -4.86 12.91 -2.63
CA THR A 111 -5.76 12.90 -3.78
C THR A 111 -5.26 12.04 -4.94
N ALA A 112 -4.07 11.44 -4.81
CA ALA A 112 -3.48 10.62 -5.85
C ALA A 112 -4.31 9.37 -6.14
N ARG A 113 -4.31 8.93 -7.39
CA ARG A 113 -4.95 7.69 -7.80
C ARG A 113 -4.08 6.50 -7.40
N VAL A 114 -4.70 5.51 -6.77
CA VAL A 114 -4.03 4.28 -6.32
C VAL A 114 -4.08 3.24 -7.43
N GLU A 115 -2.95 2.60 -7.69
CA GLU A 115 -2.89 1.47 -8.60
C GLU A 115 -2.00 0.37 -8.01
N ALA A 116 -2.47 -0.87 -8.10
CA ALA A 116 -1.70 -2.05 -7.67
C ALA A 116 -1.59 -3.00 -8.86
N CYS A 117 -0.37 -3.41 -9.15
CA CYS A 117 -0.07 -4.29 -10.27
C CYS A 117 0.48 -5.61 -9.71
N ARG A 118 -0.32 -6.65 -9.79
CA ARG A 118 0.00 -7.99 -9.28
C ARG A 118 0.81 -8.80 -10.28
#